data_247d502e109fc0ac0761768b60b5769d
#
_entry.id   247d502e109fc0ac0761768b60b5769d
#
_cell.length_a   1.000
_cell.length_b   1.000
_cell.length_c   1.000
_cell.angle_alpha   90.00
_cell.angle_beta   90.00
_cell.angle_gamma   90.00
#
_symmetry.space_group_name_H-M   'P 1'
#
loop_
_entity.id
_entity.type
_entity.pdbx_description
1 polymer ?
#
loop_
_entity_poly.entity_id
_entity_poly.type
_entity_poly.pdbx_seq_one_letter_code
_entity_poly.pdbx_strand_id
1 'polypeptide(L)'
;MKITLDLSRLVEEGKLSPAEAERLKGLARHETGSLGINILIGFGVVAVAAGVGALVPTPVTAIVIGAMLFAAGLALILQRAEAWDLLAQICLVIGALTLAGGILFLDQGSLRAAIAVTVGLAASAIIARSSLLAGLAVISLAGCFGARTGYMHAMYSLSIQEPGVTIVVFSALALATYLISQRVSADYERIALIAARTSVFLVNFGFWIGSLWGDRLRLLRAMGPDTATGQGGAKAAQAVVIPSYVFSIGWALALIAVGVWGAKVNRRWVVNIAAVFGAIHFYTQWFEKLGADPLTVLLGGLIMLAIALALWKFNTRAAAAAK
;
A
#
# COMPACT_ATOMS: atom_id res chain seq x y z
N MET A 1 11.22 4.54 18.97
CA MET A 1 11.69 5.56 17.99
C MET A 1 13.13 5.24 17.68
N LYS A 2 13.48 4.78 16.46
CA LYS A 2 14.89 4.56 16.06
C LYS A 2 15.41 5.88 15.48
N ILE A 3 16.54 6.35 16.00
CA ILE A 3 17.22 7.56 15.53
C ILE A 3 18.57 7.11 15.00
N THR A 4 18.86 7.42 13.73
CA THR A 4 20.18 7.18 13.14
C THR A 4 21.06 8.39 13.47
N LEU A 5 22.16 8.15 14.19
CA LEU A 5 23.12 9.19 14.57
C LEU A 5 24.43 8.96 13.82
N ASP A 6 24.95 10.01 13.20
CA ASP A 6 26.30 10.01 12.67
C ASP A 6 27.28 10.32 13.81
N LEU A 7 27.85 9.25 14.38
CA LEU A 7 28.74 9.37 15.54
C LEU A 7 30.03 10.12 15.21
N SER A 8 30.55 9.97 13.99
CA SER A 8 31.79 10.64 13.57
C SER A 8 31.60 12.16 13.56
N ARG A 9 30.50 12.61 12.99
CA ARG A 9 30.14 14.03 12.94
C ARG A 9 29.87 14.62 14.32
N LEU A 10 29.24 13.86 15.22
CA LEU A 10 28.96 14.30 16.58
C LEU A 10 30.25 14.45 17.42
N VAL A 11 31.26 13.61 17.17
CA VAL A 11 32.58 13.73 17.79
C VAL A 11 33.32 14.93 17.24
N GLU A 12 33.29 15.16 15.91
CA GLU A 12 33.88 16.35 15.27
C GLU A 12 33.25 17.66 15.75
N GLU A 13 31.94 17.68 15.98
CA GLU A 13 31.20 18.83 16.51
C GLU A 13 31.38 19.00 18.03
N GLY A 14 32.17 18.14 18.71
CA GLY A 14 32.43 18.20 20.14
C GLY A 14 31.19 17.88 21.02
N LYS A 15 30.13 17.33 20.43
CA LYS A 15 28.89 16.96 21.10
C LYS A 15 28.91 15.57 21.75
N LEU A 16 29.89 14.77 21.36
CA LEU A 16 30.09 13.43 21.88
C LEU A 16 31.61 13.21 22.12
N SER A 17 31.96 12.62 23.24
CA SER A 17 33.36 12.23 23.47
C SER A 17 33.73 10.99 22.65
N PRO A 18 35.01 10.82 22.26
CA PRO A 18 35.46 9.60 21.57
C PRO A 18 35.16 8.29 22.32
N ALA A 19 35.24 8.32 23.64
CA ALA A 19 34.93 7.17 24.50
C ALA A 19 33.43 6.80 24.47
N GLU A 20 32.56 7.79 24.46
CA GLU A 20 31.11 7.57 24.32
C GLU A 20 30.74 7.08 22.93
N ALA A 21 31.39 7.59 21.88
CA ALA A 21 31.21 7.11 20.51
C ALA A 21 31.59 5.62 20.36
N GLU A 22 32.68 5.20 20.93
CA GLU A 22 33.10 3.78 20.93
C GLU A 22 32.14 2.89 21.74
N ARG A 23 31.65 3.37 22.85
CA ARG A 23 30.61 2.66 23.65
C ARG A 23 29.32 2.48 22.83
N LEU A 24 28.85 3.52 22.13
CA LEU A 24 27.69 3.48 21.26
C LEU A 24 27.89 2.56 20.06
N LYS A 25 29.10 2.54 19.47
CA LYS A 25 29.45 1.58 18.41
C LYS A 25 29.40 0.13 18.90
N GLY A 26 29.84 -0.12 20.13
CA GLY A 26 29.77 -1.45 20.76
C GLY A 26 28.32 -1.94 20.90
N LEU A 27 27.41 -1.05 21.30
CA LEU A 27 25.98 -1.34 21.38
C LEU A 27 25.37 -1.60 20.00
N ALA A 28 25.72 -0.79 18.98
CA ALA A 28 25.24 -0.96 17.60
C ALA A 28 25.74 -2.27 16.95
N ARG A 29 26.96 -2.71 17.24
CA ARG A 29 27.49 -4.00 16.77
C ARG A 29 26.69 -5.19 17.28
N HIS A 30 26.18 -5.15 18.50
CA HIS A 30 25.31 -6.21 19.04
C HIS A 30 23.99 -6.33 18.27
N GLU A 31 23.37 -5.20 17.91
CA GLU A 31 22.15 -5.19 17.09
C GLU A 31 22.38 -5.71 15.67
N THR A 32 23.52 -5.38 15.06
CA THR A 32 23.84 -5.81 13.68
C THR A 32 24.04 -7.33 13.58
N GLY A 33 24.63 -7.96 14.61
CA GLY A 33 24.81 -9.42 14.68
C GLY A 33 23.47 -10.16 14.75
N SER A 34 22.55 -9.70 15.60
CA SER A 34 21.21 -10.31 15.72
C SER A 34 20.39 -10.10 14.44
N LEU A 35 20.51 -8.95 13.77
CA LEU A 35 19.84 -8.66 12.52
C LEU A 35 20.25 -9.63 11.41
N GLY A 36 21.55 -9.90 11.25
CA GLY A 36 22.08 -10.84 10.25
C GLY A 36 21.57 -12.27 10.47
N ILE A 37 21.55 -12.72 11.72
CA ILE A 37 21.03 -14.04 12.09
C ILE A 37 19.53 -14.13 11.80
N ASN A 38 18.75 -13.13 12.18
CA ASN A 38 17.31 -13.10 11.91
C ASN A 38 16.98 -13.14 10.42
N ILE A 39 17.75 -12.42 9.58
CA ILE A 39 17.61 -12.47 8.14
C ILE A 39 17.92 -13.87 7.61
N LEU A 40 19.02 -14.48 8.03
CA LEU A 40 19.43 -15.81 7.57
C LEU A 40 18.40 -16.87 7.94
N ILE A 41 17.92 -16.87 9.18
CA ILE A 41 16.87 -17.77 9.63
C ILE A 41 15.58 -17.50 8.87
N GLY A 42 15.22 -16.22 8.64
CA GLY A 42 14.06 -15.85 7.85
C GLY A 42 14.12 -16.42 6.43
N PHE A 43 15.25 -16.31 5.75
CA PHE A 43 15.45 -16.95 4.44
C PHE A 43 15.29 -18.47 4.51
N GLY A 44 15.83 -19.12 5.54
CA GLY A 44 15.67 -20.55 5.77
C GLY A 44 14.21 -20.97 5.93
N VAL A 45 13.46 -20.23 6.74
CA VAL A 45 12.01 -20.45 6.95
C VAL A 45 11.24 -20.31 5.63
N VAL A 46 11.52 -19.27 4.86
CA VAL A 46 10.88 -19.04 3.54
C VAL A 46 11.23 -20.18 2.57
N ALA A 47 12.50 -20.56 2.50
CA ALA A 47 12.94 -21.64 1.61
C ALA A 47 12.29 -22.98 1.95
N VAL A 48 12.20 -23.31 3.25
CA VAL A 48 11.51 -24.53 3.71
C VAL A 48 10.02 -24.48 3.36
N ALA A 49 9.35 -23.37 3.65
CA ALA A 49 7.93 -23.20 3.33
C ALA A 49 7.65 -23.34 1.83
N ALA A 50 8.50 -22.69 1.00
CA ALA A 50 8.41 -22.77 -0.45
C ALA A 50 8.71 -24.19 -0.97
N GLY A 51 9.73 -24.86 -0.39
CA GLY A 51 10.07 -26.24 -0.75
C GLY A 51 8.95 -27.22 -0.45
N VAL A 52 8.35 -27.16 0.73
CA VAL A 52 7.21 -28.01 1.09
C VAL A 52 6.00 -27.72 0.19
N GLY A 53 5.72 -26.43 -0.06
CA GLY A 53 4.66 -26.01 -0.98
C GLY A 53 4.87 -26.50 -2.42
N ALA A 54 6.12 -26.55 -2.89
CA ALA A 54 6.46 -27.07 -4.21
C ALA A 54 6.35 -28.61 -4.29
N LEU A 55 6.69 -29.32 -3.21
CA LEU A 55 6.57 -30.78 -3.12
C LEU A 55 5.11 -31.23 -3.06
N VAL A 56 4.26 -30.50 -2.38
CA VAL A 56 2.82 -30.80 -2.21
C VAL A 56 2.01 -29.54 -2.57
N PRO A 57 1.83 -29.25 -3.87
CA PRO A 57 1.24 -27.98 -4.32
C PRO A 57 -0.30 -28.00 -4.19
N THR A 58 -0.79 -28.05 -2.97
CA THR A 58 -2.23 -28.00 -2.69
C THR A 58 -2.60 -26.74 -1.88
N PRO A 59 -3.84 -26.24 -2.02
CA PRO A 59 -4.31 -25.12 -1.20
C PRO A 59 -4.25 -25.42 0.30
N VAL A 60 -4.52 -26.68 0.67
CA VAL A 60 -4.50 -27.13 2.08
C VAL A 60 -3.07 -27.02 2.64
N THR A 61 -2.06 -27.44 1.86
CA THR A 61 -0.64 -27.28 2.25
C THR A 61 -0.30 -25.83 2.51
N ALA A 62 -0.72 -24.92 1.63
CA ALA A 62 -0.51 -23.49 1.82
C ALA A 62 -1.20 -22.95 3.08
N ILE A 63 -2.43 -23.39 3.34
CA ILE A 63 -3.18 -23.03 4.56
C ILE A 63 -2.45 -23.51 5.82
N VAL A 64 -2.01 -24.76 5.85
CA VAL A 64 -1.33 -25.34 7.03
C VAL A 64 0.01 -24.65 7.28
N ILE A 65 0.85 -24.52 6.26
CA ILE A 65 2.15 -23.82 6.37
C ILE A 65 1.94 -22.37 6.79
N GLY A 66 1.00 -21.68 6.12
CA GLY A 66 0.67 -20.29 6.41
C GLY A 66 0.17 -20.11 7.85
N ALA A 67 -0.69 -20.98 8.32
CA ALA A 67 -1.19 -20.96 9.70
C ALA A 67 -0.08 -21.21 10.74
N MET A 68 0.82 -22.17 10.49
CA MET A 68 1.95 -22.44 11.37
C MET A 68 2.92 -21.25 11.46
N LEU A 69 3.31 -20.67 10.31
CA LEU A 69 4.19 -19.51 10.27
C LEU A 69 3.54 -18.29 10.93
N PHE A 70 2.26 -18.07 10.65
CA PHE A 70 1.50 -16.97 11.24
C PHE A 70 1.42 -17.12 12.76
N ALA A 71 1.09 -18.30 13.26
CA ALA A 71 1.02 -18.58 14.70
C ALA A 71 2.39 -18.43 15.37
N ALA A 72 3.47 -18.92 14.75
CA ALA A 72 4.82 -18.75 15.25
C ALA A 72 5.22 -17.27 15.33
N GLY A 73 4.99 -16.50 14.27
CA GLY A 73 5.26 -15.05 14.24
C GLY A 73 4.45 -14.30 15.30
N LEU A 74 3.17 -14.62 15.43
CA LEU A 74 2.31 -14.00 16.44
C LEU A 74 2.76 -14.35 17.86
N ALA A 75 3.12 -15.60 18.12
CA ALA A 75 3.63 -16.05 19.42
C ALA A 75 4.91 -15.29 19.83
N LEU A 76 5.86 -15.13 18.91
CA LEU A 76 7.09 -14.36 19.16
C LEU A 76 6.80 -12.87 19.49
N ILE A 77 5.84 -12.25 18.78
CA ILE A 77 5.43 -10.86 19.05
C ILE A 77 4.78 -10.74 20.42
N LEU A 78 3.88 -11.65 20.76
CA LEU A 78 3.18 -11.62 22.05
C LEU A 78 4.12 -11.89 23.24
N GLN A 79 5.15 -12.72 23.05
CA GLN A 79 6.20 -12.98 24.05
C GLN A 79 7.19 -11.81 24.19
N ARG A 80 7.08 -10.76 23.36
CA ARG A 80 7.99 -9.61 23.35
C ARG A 80 9.47 -10.01 23.24
N ALA A 81 9.74 -10.99 22.40
CA ALA A 81 11.09 -11.48 22.14
C ALA A 81 11.87 -10.51 21.25
N GLU A 82 12.38 -9.41 21.82
CA GLU A 82 13.03 -8.30 21.07
C GLU A 82 14.16 -8.79 20.15
N ALA A 83 14.94 -9.78 20.59
CA ALA A 83 16.01 -10.37 19.76
C ALA A 83 15.49 -11.02 18.47
N TRP A 84 14.23 -11.40 18.40
CA TRP A 84 13.58 -12.11 17.29
C TRP A 84 12.52 -11.27 16.57
N ASP A 85 12.45 -9.96 16.85
CA ASP A 85 11.38 -9.10 16.31
C ASP A 85 11.32 -9.13 14.78
N LEU A 86 12.47 -9.08 14.09
CA LEU A 86 12.51 -9.17 12.63
C LEU A 86 12.02 -10.52 12.11
N LEU A 87 12.47 -11.64 12.73
CA LEU A 87 12.00 -12.97 12.35
C LEU A 87 10.49 -13.13 12.60
N ALA A 88 10.01 -12.61 13.72
CA ALA A 88 8.59 -12.61 14.05
C ALA A 88 7.76 -11.89 12.98
N GLN A 89 8.22 -10.71 12.53
CA GLN A 89 7.57 -9.96 11.45
C GLN A 89 7.61 -10.71 10.11
N ILE A 90 8.74 -11.34 9.77
CA ILE A 90 8.87 -12.16 8.55
C ILE A 90 7.87 -13.33 8.60
N CYS A 91 7.87 -14.11 9.66
CA CYS A 91 6.97 -15.24 9.84
C CYS A 91 5.50 -14.81 9.80
N LEU A 92 5.17 -13.69 10.46
CA LEU A 92 3.82 -13.17 10.51
C LEU A 92 3.31 -12.76 9.12
N VAL A 93 4.12 -12.01 8.36
CA VAL A 93 3.72 -11.51 7.03
C VAL A 93 3.65 -12.64 6.02
N ILE A 94 4.68 -13.50 5.96
CA ILE A 94 4.70 -14.63 5.02
C ILE A 94 3.61 -15.63 5.37
N GLY A 95 3.44 -15.93 6.66
CA GLY A 95 2.36 -16.78 7.14
C GLY A 95 0.98 -16.23 6.74
N ALA A 96 0.75 -14.93 6.94
CA ALA A 96 -0.50 -14.27 6.57
C ALA A 96 -0.76 -14.32 5.05
N LEU A 97 0.26 -14.05 4.23
CA LEU A 97 0.13 -14.08 2.76
C LEU A 97 -0.09 -15.50 2.24
N THR A 98 0.63 -16.49 2.78
CA THR A 98 0.50 -17.90 2.37
C THR A 98 -0.86 -18.46 2.78
N LEU A 99 -1.31 -18.13 4.00
CA LEU A 99 -2.64 -18.53 4.51
C LEU A 99 -3.75 -17.89 3.66
N ALA A 100 -3.66 -16.58 3.40
CA ALA A 100 -4.61 -15.85 2.57
C ALA A 100 -4.67 -16.42 1.14
N GLY A 101 -3.51 -16.67 0.53
CA GLY A 101 -3.40 -17.28 -0.79
C GLY A 101 -4.04 -18.68 -0.83
N GLY A 102 -3.78 -19.51 0.18
CA GLY A 102 -4.38 -20.84 0.29
C GLY A 102 -5.91 -20.80 0.42
N ILE A 103 -6.46 -19.91 1.26
CA ILE A 103 -7.90 -19.71 1.43
C ILE A 103 -8.54 -19.24 0.13
N LEU A 104 -7.97 -18.24 -0.53
CA LEU A 104 -8.46 -17.71 -1.80
C LEU A 104 -8.44 -18.77 -2.90
N PHE A 105 -7.36 -19.57 -2.97
CA PHE A 105 -7.25 -20.62 -3.98
C PHE A 105 -8.23 -21.78 -3.71
N LEU A 106 -8.42 -22.15 -2.44
CA LEU A 106 -9.36 -23.22 -2.06
C LEU A 106 -10.80 -22.90 -2.46
N ASP A 107 -11.24 -21.65 -2.27
CA ASP A 107 -12.58 -21.17 -2.59
C ASP A 107 -12.64 -20.42 -3.94
N GLN A 108 -11.71 -20.72 -4.85
CA GLN A 108 -11.67 -20.21 -6.22
C GLN A 108 -11.78 -18.67 -6.34
N GLY A 109 -11.27 -17.94 -5.34
CA GLY A 109 -11.30 -16.49 -5.30
C GLY A 109 -12.69 -15.91 -5.05
N SER A 110 -13.56 -16.64 -4.37
CA SER A 110 -14.91 -16.17 -4.04
C SER A 110 -14.87 -14.88 -3.20
N LEU A 111 -15.91 -14.07 -3.31
CA LEU A 111 -16.04 -12.84 -2.52
C LEU A 111 -16.06 -13.16 -1.00
N ARG A 112 -16.65 -14.29 -0.61
CA ARG A 112 -16.67 -14.73 0.79
C ARG A 112 -15.27 -14.98 1.33
N ALA A 113 -14.44 -15.71 0.57
CA ALA A 113 -13.03 -15.93 0.92
C ALA A 113 -12.24 -14.60 0.98
N ALA A 114 -12.44 -13.70 0.02
CA ALA A 114 -11.78 -12.41 0.01
C ALA A 114 -12.17 -11.54 1.23
N ILE A 115 -13.44 -11.51 1.61
CA ILE A 115 -13.91 -10.82 2.81
C ILE A 115 -13.32 -11.47 4.07
N ALA A 116 -13.33 -12.79 4.18
CA ALA A 116 -12.77 -13.51 5.33
C ALA A 116 -11.27 -13.20 5.50
N VAL A 117 -10.51 -13.23 4.41
CA VAL A 117 -9.08 -12.85 4.40
C VAL A 117 -8.90 -11.40 4.84
N THR A 118 -9.70 -10.47 4.31
CA THR A 118 -9.61 -9.04 4.66
C THR A 118 -9.88 -8.82 6.15
N VAL A 119 -10.93 -9.43 6.69
CA VAL A 119 -11.27 -9.33 8.11
C VAL A 119 -10.19 -9.99 8.97
N GLY A 120 -9.68 -11.16 8.57
CA GLY A 120 -8.59 -11.84 9.25
C GLY A 120 -7.31 -11.00 9.31
N LEU A 121 -6.91 -10.38 8.19
CA LEU A 121 -5.75 -9.49 8.13
C LEU A 121 -5.95 -8.24 8.99
N ALA A 122 -7.14 -7.63 8.97
CA ALA A 122 -7.44 -6.44 9.77
C ALA A 122 -7.42 -6.76 11.27
N ALA A 123 -8.04 -7.85 11.69
CA ALA A 123 -8.00 -8.32 13.09
C ALA A 123 -6.56 -8.61 13.53
N SER A 124 -5.79 -9.30 12.69
CA SER A 124 -4.39 -9.62 12.95
C SER A 124 -3.51 -8.37 13.04
N ALA A 125 -3.78 -7.35 12.21
CA ALA A 125 -3.09 -6.07 12.29
C ALA A 125 -3.27 -5.38 13.64
N ILE A 126 -4.48 -5.46 14.19
CA ILE A 126 -4.81 -4.87 15.51
C ILE A 126 -4.15 -5.67 16.64
N ILE A 127 -4.25 -7.01 16.60
CA ILE A 127 -3.73 -7.89 17.65
C ILE A 127 -2.19 -7.84 17.70
N ALA A 128 -1.54 -8.01 16.54
CA ALA A 128 -0.09 -8.00 16.41
C ALA A 128 0.52 -6.57 16.38
N ARG A 129 -0.30 -5.52 16.40
CA ARG A 129 0.11 -4.11 16.22
C ARG A 129 0.98 -3.92 14.98
N SER A 130 0.67 -4.66 13.90
CA SER A 130 1.46 -4.68 12.67
C SER A 130 0.88 -3.73 11.62
N SER A 131 1.63 -2.68 11.30
CA SER A 131 1.27 -1.76 10.22
C SER A 131 1.33 -2.40 8.83
N LEU A 132 2.18 -3.42 8.63
CA LEU A 132 2.23 -4.18 7.39
C LEU A 132 0.93 -4.96 7.14
N LEU A 133 0.42 -5.66 8.17
CA LEU A 133 -0.87 -6.36 8.06
C LEU A 133 -2.03 -5.40 7.80
N ALA A 134 -1.99 -4.18 8.38
CA ALA A 134 -3.00 -3.17 8.11
C ALA A 134 -2.98 -2.73 6.63
N GLY A 135 -1.81 -2.51 6.05
CA GLY A 135 -1.67 -2.24 4.62
C GLY A 135 -2.18 -3.39 3.75
N LEU A 136 -1.82 -4.64 4.11
CA LEU A 136 -2.29 -5.84 3.42
C LEU A 136 -3.82 -6.02 3.53
N ALA A 137 -4.43 -5.69 4.67
CA ALA A 137 -5.89 -5.72 4.84
C ALA A 137 -6.59 -4.76 3.88
N VAL A 138 -6.06 -3.54 3.73
CA VAL A 138 -6.60 -2.54 2.79
C VAL A 138 -6.43 -3.00 1.34
N ILE A 139 -5.28 -3.59 0.99
CA ILE A 139 -5.05 -4.15 -0.35
C ILE A 139 -5.99 -5.34 -0.62
N SER A 140 -6.17 -6.22 0.37
CA SER A 140 -7.11 -7.34 0.27
C SER A 140 -8.56 -6.86 0.09
N LEU A 141 -8.95 -5.78 0.77
CA LEU A 141 -10.26 -5.14 0.58
C LEU A 141 -10.42 -4.65 -0.86
N ALA A 142 -9.38 -4.08 -1.46
CA ALA A 142 -9.43 -3.67 -2.87
C ALA A 142 -9.67 -4.86 -3.81
N GLY A 143 -9.14 -6.04 -3.47
CA GLY A 143 -9.42 -7.29 -4.18
C GLY A 143 -10.90 -7.68 -4.18
N CYS A 144 -11.67 -7.33 -3.12
CA CYS A 144 -13.11 -7.55 -3.06
C CYS A 144 -13.88 -6.72 -4.11
N PHE A 145 -13.33 -5.58 -4.52
CA PHE A 145 -13.90 -4.70 -5.56
C PHE A 145 -13.27 -4.92 -6.95
N GLY A 146 -12.59 -6.07 -7.15
CA GLY A 146 -12.02 -6.44 -8.44
C GLY A 146 -10.69 -5.78 -8.78
N ALA A 147 -9.99 -5.19 -7.79
CA ALA A 147 -8.60 -4.82 -7.98
C ALA A 147 -7.74 -6.09 -8.10
N ARG A 148 -7.06 -6.24 -9.24
CA ARG A 148 -6.22 -7.43 -9.52
C ARG A 148 -4.90 -6.98 -10.13
N THR A 149 -3.84 -7.65 -9.71
CA THR A 149 -2.54 -7.57 -10.35
C THR A 149 -2.24 -8.93 -10.99
N GLY A 150 -1.67 -8.91 -12.17
CA GLY A 150 -1.28 -10.12 -12.88
C GLY A 150 0.10 -9.99 -13.50
N TYR A 151 0.76 -11.12 -13.67
CA TYR A 151 2.00 -11.20 -14.43
C TYR A 151 1.79 -12.29 -15.51
N MET A 152 1.77 -11.86 -16.76
CA MET A 152 1.67 -12.77 -17.91
C MET A 152 2.60 -12.28 -19.03
N HIS A 153 3.29 -13.20 -19.67
CA HIS A 153 4.16 -12.93 -20.84
C HIS A 153 5.17 -11.80 -20.60
N ALA A 154 5.85 -11.83 -19.44
CA ALA A 154 6.80 -10.82 -19.01
C ALA A 154 6.22 -9.40 -18.82
N MET A 155 4.91 -9.27 -18.66
CA MET A 155 4.24 -8.00 -18.38
C MET A 155 3.48 -8.06 -17.04
N TYR A 156 3.58 -6.97 -16.27
CA TYR A 156 2.73 -6.75 -15.12
C TYR A 156 1.45 -6.07 -15.58
N SER A 157 0.31 -6.56 -15.10
CA SER A 157 -0.98 -5.94 -15.31
C SER A 157 -1.58 -5.49 -13.98
N LEU A 158 -2.12 -4.28 -13.95
CA LEU A 158 -2.96 -3.78 -12.87
C LEU A 158 -4.33 -3.50 -13.46
N SER A 159 -5.36 -4.16 -12.92
CA SER A 159 -6.75 -3.90 -13.31
C SER A 159 -7.57 -3.52 -12.10
N ILE A 160 -8.42 -2.50 -12.26
CA ILE A 160 -9.44 -2.10 -11.30
C ILE A 160 -10.75 -2.12 -12.05
N GLN A 161 -11.63 -3.06 -11.71
CA GLN A 161 -12.87 -3.28 -12.46
C GLN A 161 -13.92 -2.20 -12.20
N GLU A 162 -13.89 -1.62 -11.00
CA GLU A 162 -14.83 -0.60 -10.54
C GLU A 162 -14.06 0.65 -10.03
N PRO A 163 -13.48 1.46 -10.93
CA PRO A 163 -12.72 2.64 -10.54
C PRO A 163 -13.50 3.61 -9.66
N GLY A 164 -14.75 3.90 -10.00
CA GLY A 164 -15.61 4.82 -9.24
C GLY A 164 -15.88 4.32 -7.82
N VAL A 165 -16.24 3.03 -7.67
CA VAL A 165 -16.45 2.40 -6.35
C VAL A 165 -15.16 2.42 -5.54
N THR A 166 -14.04 2.07 -6.16
CA THR A 166 -12.71 2.11 -5.51
C THR A 166 -12.41 3.51 -4.97
N ILE A 167 -12.60 4.56 -5.77
CA ILE A 167 -12.37 5.94 -5.35
C ILE A 167 -13.24 6.29 -4.14
N VAL A 168 -14.54 6.02 -4.19
CA VAL A 168 -15.47 6.38 -3.11
C VAL A 168 -15.17 5.62 -1.83
N VAL A 169 -15.06 4.29 -1.91
CA VAL A 169 -14.85 3.43 -0.72
C VAL A 169 -13.52 3.74 -0.05
N PHE A 170 -12.43 3.83 -0.82
CA PHE A 170 -11.11 4.08 -0.24
C PHE A 170 -10.90 5.53 0.17
N SER A 171 -11.60 6.51 -0.41
CA SER A 171 -11.64 7.88 0.12
C SER A 171 -12.33 7.93 1.48
N ALA A 172 -13.46 7.25 1.64
CA ALA A 172 -14.16 7.14 2.91
C ALA A 172 -13.30 6.40 3.96
N LEU A 173 -12.65 5.30 3.56
CA LEU A 173 -11.77 4.53 4.44
C LEU A 173 -10.53 5.35 4.85
N ALA A 174 -9.91 6.09 3.93
CA ALA A 174 -8.79 6.97 4.21
C ALA A 174 -9.16 8.04 5.24
N LEU A 175 -10.32 8.68 5.05
CA LEU A 175 -10.82 9.69 5.98
C LEU A 175 -11.13 9.08 7.34
N ALA A 176 -11.86 7.97 7.38
CA ALA A 176 -12.22 7.29 8.64
C ALA A 176 -10.99 6.87 9.43
N THR A 177 -10.03 6.19 8.79
CA THR A 177 -8.81 5.72 9.45
C THR A 177 -7.90 6.88 9.86
N TYR A 178 -7.86 7.97 9.09
CA TYR A 178 -7.16 9.20 9.48
C TYR A 178 -7.80 9.87 10.71
N LEU A 179 -9.12 9.97 10.78
CA LEU A 179 -9.82 10.51 11.95
C LEU A 179 -9.63 9.62 13.20
N ILE A 180 -9.67 8.30 13.02
CA ILE A 180 -9.38 7.34 14.08
C ILE A 180 -7.95 7.53 14.59
N SER A 181 -6.97 7.74 13.71
CA SER A 181 -5.57 7.92 14.10
C SER A 181 -5.34 9.08 15.06
N GLN A 182 -6.21 10.09 15.02
CA GLN A 182 -6.13 11.24 15.91
C GLN A 182 -6.68 10.98 17.32
N ARG A 183 -7.37 9.86 17.54
CA ARG A 183 -8.08 9.53 18.78
C ARG A 183 -7.55 8.31 19.52
N VAL A 184 -6.63 7.56 18.89
CA VAL A 184 -6.08 6.32 19.44
C VAL A 184 -4.67 6.52 19.99
N SER A 185 -4.18 5.55 20.79
CA SER A 185 -2.81 5.56 21.30
C SER A 185 -1.77 5.44 20.18
N ALA A 186 -0.53 5.83 20.47
CA ALA A 186 0.57 5.88 19.48
C ALA A 186 0.80 4.56 18.73
N ASP A 187 0.60 3.42 19.36
CA ASP A 187 0.74 2.10 18.73
C ASP A 187 -0.31 1.90 17.63
N TYR A 188 -1.56 2.27 17.89
CA TYR A 188 -2.67 2.14 16.95
C TYR A 188 -2.75 3.30 15.96
N GLU A 189 -2.21 4.48 16.32
CA GLU A 189 -2.07 5.62 15.40
C GLU A 189 -1.29 5.23 14.16
N ARG A 190 -0.15 4.53 14.33
CA ARG A 190 0.68 4.08 13.22
C ARG A 190 -0.08 3.12 12.29
N ILE A 191 -0.86 2.20 12.86
CA ILE A 191 -1.69 1.25 12.09
C ILE A 191 -2.73 1.99 11.27
N ALA A 192 -3.47 2.91 11.91
CA ALA A 192 -4.51 3.70 11.26
C ALA A 192 -3.94 4.62 10.17
N LEU A 193 -2.78 5.24 10.40
CA LEU A 193 -2.11 6.07 9.39
C LEU A 193 -1.62 5.25 8.18
N ILE A 194 -1.13 4.03 8.37
CA ILE A 194 -0.76 3.17 7.23
C ILE A 194 -2.01 2.76 6.46
N ALA A 195 -3.09 2.39 7.12
CA ALA A 195 -4.36 2.09 6.44
C ALA A 195 -4.86 3.30 5.64
N ALA A 196 -4.81 4.51 6.23
CA ALA A 196 -5.17 5.74 5.52
C ALA A 196 -4.30 6.00 4.28
N ARG A 197 -2.98 5.87 4.42
CA ARG A 197 -2.04 6.07 3.31
C ARG A 197 -2.23 5.05 2.19
N THR A 198 -2.39 3.77 2.54
CA THR A 198 -2.66 2.71 1.56
C THR A 198 -3.97 2.96 0.84
N SER A 199 -5.01 3.41 1.54
CA SER A 199 -6.28 3.81 0.92
C SER A 199 -6.11 4.98 -0.04
N VAL A 200 -5.32 6.01 0.30
CA VAL A 200 -5.01 7.14 -0.60
C VAL A 200 -4.30 6.66 -1.86
N PHE A 201 -3.38 5.68 -1.76
CA PHE A 201 -2.77 5.07 -2.94
C PHE A 201 -3.82 4.41 -3.84
N LEU A 202 -4.73 3.63 -3.27
CA LEU A 202 -5.79 2.95 -4.04
C LEU A 202 -6.76 3.93 -4.68
N VAL A 203 -7.10 5.05 -4.02
CA VAL A 203 -7.87 6.15 -4.61
C VAL A 203 -7.18 6.68 -5.87
N ASN A 204 -5.88 6.94 -5.79
CA ASN A 204 -5.12 7.43 -6.93
C ASN A 204 -5.02 6.40 -8.06
N PHE A 205 -4.86 5.11 -7.76
CA PHE A 205 -4.93 4.05 -8.76
C PHE A 205 -6.31 3.94 -9.41
N GLY A 206 -7.38 4.10 -8.63
CA GLY A 206 -8.74 4.16 -9.15
C GLY A 206 -8.92 5.31 -10.16
N PHE A 207 -8.45 6.50 -9.81
CA PHE A 207 -8.45 7.64 -10.73
C PHE A 207 -7.59 7.39 -11.96
N TRP A 208 -6.40 6.82 -11.80
CA TRP A 208 -5.50 6.53 -12.91
C TRP A 208 -6.14 5.60 -13.93
N ILE A 209 -6.64 4.44 -13.48
CA ILE A 209 -7.32 3.47 -14.34
C ILE A 209 -8.58 4.08 -14.95
N GLY A 210 -9.40 4.77 -14.16
CA GLY A 210 -10.60 5.46 -14.64
C GLY A 210 -10.29 6.55 -15.68
N SER A 211 -9.16 7.26 -15.54
CA SER A 211 -8.75 8.29 -16.51
C SER A 211 -8.32 7.74 -17.86
N LEU A 212 -7.94 6.45 -17.94
CA LEU A 212 -7.57 5.76 -19.18
C LEU A 212 -8.79 5.13 -19.86
N TRP A 213 -9.61 4.39 -19.10
CA TRP A 213 -10.67 3.56 -19.69
C TRP A 213 -12.10 3.93 -19.29
N GLY A 214 -12.28 4.93 -18.40
CA GLY A 214 -13.57 5.22 -17.81
C GLY A 214 -14.03 4.14 -16.82
N ASP A 215 -15.31 4.16 -16.48
CA ASP A 215 -15.93 3.16 -15.60
C ASP A 215 -17.27 2.69 -16.17
N ARG A 216 -17.52 1.38 -16.06
CA ARG A 216 -18.81 0.76 -16.35
C ARG A 216 -19.36 0.20 -15.05
N LEU A 217 -20.20 0.97 -14.37
CA LEU A 217 -20.77 0.62 -13.06
C LEU A 217 -21.48 -0.74 -13.08
N ARG A 218 -20.77 -1.82 -12.78
CA ARG A 218 -21.29 -3.19 -12.75
C ARG A 218 -21.91 -3.52 -11.40
N LEU A 219 -21.36 -2.99 -10.32
CA LEU A 219 -21.82 -3.24 -8.95
C LEU A 219 -23.27 -2.76 -8.77
N LEU A 220 -23.62 -1.59 -9.29
CA LEU A 220 -24.99 -1.08 -9.25
C LEU A 220 -25.97 -1.97 -10.02
N ARG A 221 -25.51 -2.66 -11.06
CA ARG A 221 -26.32 -3.63 -11.81
C ARG A 221 -26.56 -4.91 -11.00
N ALA A 222 -25.57 -5.35 -10.23
CA ALA A 222 -25.71 -6.55 -9.37
C ALA A 222 -26.61 -6.30 -8.15
N MET A 223 -26.77 -5.04 -7.75
CA MET A 223 -27.65 -4.62 -6.64
C MET A 223 -29.06 -4.21 -7.09
N GLY A 224 -29.29 -4.11 -8.40
CA GLY A 224 -30.62 -3.83 -8.96
C GLY A 224 -31.55 -5.05 -8.80
N PRO A 225 -32.88 -4.82 -8.71
CA PRO A 225 -33.82 -5.93 -8.65
C PRO A 225 -33.68 -6.82 -9.89
N ASP A 226 -33.61 -8.15 -9.67
CA ASP A 226 -33.63 -9.18 -10.71
C ASP A 226 -34.98 -9.13 -11.47
N THR A 227 -35.16 -8.20 -12.39
CA THR A 227 -36.33 -8.11 -13.27
C THR A 227 -36.15 -8.88 -14.58
N ALA A 228 -35.25 -9.85 -14.64
CA ALA A 228 -34.94 -10.59 -15.85
C ALA A 228 -35.27 -12.09 -15.76
N THR A 229 -36.47 -12.45 -15.27
CA THR A 229 -37.10 -13.73 -15.59
C THR A 229 -38.24 -13.49 -16.57
N GLY A 230 -37.92 -13.17 -17.83
CA GLY A 230 -38.90 -13.03 -18.89
C GLY A 230 -38.23 -13.08 -20.25
N GLN A 231 -38.51 -14.15 -21.01
CA GLN A 231 -38.27 -14.21 -22.44
C GLN A 231 -39.06 -13.05 -23.10
N GLY A 232 -38.37 -12.02 -23.52
CA GLY A 232 -38.99 -10.93 -24.24
C GLY A 232 -38.24 -9.64 -24.08
N GLY A 233 -37.35 -9.33 -25.03
CA GLY A 233 -36.88 -7.98 -25.30
C GLY A 233 -36.14 -7.33 -24.14
N ALA A 234 -34.93 -7.79 -23.86
CA ALA A 234 -33.99 -7.08 -23.02
C ALA A 234 -33.69 -5.72 -23.67
N LYS A 235 -34.42 -4.66 -23.32
CA LYS A 235 -33.79 -3.35 -23.26
C LYS A 235 -32.64 -3.51 -22.29
N ALA A 236 -31.44 -3.74 -22.83
CA ALA A 236 -30.23 -3.74 -22.04
C ALA A 236 -30.24 -2.46 -21.24
N ALA A 237 -30.48 -2.58 -19.92
CA ALA A 237 -30.40 -1.46 -19.02
C ALA A 237 -29.07 -0.80 -19.33
N GLN A 238 -29.08 0.41 -19.88
CA GLN A 238 -27.88 1.10 -20.35
C GLN A 238 -26.95 1.16 -19.18
N ALA A 239 -25.85 0.42 -19.27
CA ALA A 239 -24.81 0.46 -18.24
C ALA A 239 -24.41 1.92 -18.10
N VAL A 240 -24.54 2.46 -16.90
CA VAL A 240 -24.10 3.83 -16.63
C VAL A 240 -22.59 3.85 -16.86
N VAL A 241 -22.17 4.48 -17.94
CA VAL A 241 -20.76 4.62 -18.31
C VAL A 241 -20.29 5.98 -17.86
N ILE A 242 -19.31 6.02 -16.99
CA ILE A 242 -18.61 7.26 -16.64
C ILE A 242 -17.41 7.39 -17.58
N PRO A 243 -17.38 8.40 -18.45
CA PRO A 243 -16.29 8.55 -19.42
C PRO A 243 -14.96 8.91 -18.75
N SER A 244 -13.85 8.52 -19.38
CA SER A 244 -12.49 8.69 -18.85
C SER A 244 -12.13 10.14 -18.53
N TYR A 245 -12.63 11.12 -19.30
CA TYR A 245 -12.33 12.53 -19.05
C TYR A 245 -12.88 13.03 -17.70
N VAL A 246 -13.95 12.44 -17.18
CA VAL A 246 -14.48 12.77 -15.84
C VAL A 246 -13.49 12.41 -14.76
N PHE A 247 -12.89 11.23 -14.88
CA PHE A 247 -11.82 10.79 -13.96
C PHE A 247 -10.55 11.63 -14.13
N SER A 248 -10.17 11.95 -15.37
CA SER A 248 -8.99 12.76 -15.65
C SER A 248 -9.09 14.16 -15.02
N ILE A 249 -10.21 14.87 -15.27
CA ILE A 249 -10.43 16.21 -14.71
C ILE A 249 -10.61 16.13 -13.19
N GLY A 250 -11.42 15.18 -12.71
CA GLY A 250 -11.66 14.97 -11.29
C GLY A 250 -10.38 14.68 -10.51
N TRP A 251 -9.49 13.87 -11.10
CA TRP A 251 -8.19 13.56 -10.50
C TRP A 251 -7.27 14.77 -10.41
N ALA A 252 -7.15 15.54 -11.50
CA ALA A 252 -6.37 16.77 -11.49
C ALA A 252 -6.84 17.74 -10.39
N LEU A 253 -8.16 17.98 -10.31
CA LEU A 253 -8.75 18.85 -9.29
C LEU A 253 -8.52 18.31 -7.87
N ALA A 254 -8.68 17.01 -7.65
CA ALA A 254 -8.42 16.36 -6.35
C ALA A 254 -6.96 16.50 -5.94
N LEU A 255 -6.01 16.25 -6.85
CA LEU A 255 -4.57 16.38 -6.58
C LEU A 255 -4.19 17.82 -6.21
N ILE A 256 -4.71 18.80 -6.94
CA ILE A 256 -4.47 20.22 -6.65
C ILE A 256 -5.06 20.57 -5.27
N ALA A 257 -6.31 20.21 -5.02
CA ALA A 257 -7.00 20.52 -3.76
C ALA A 257 -6.28 19.89 -2.55
N VAL A 258 -5.94 18.62 -2.66
CA VAL A 258 -5.24 17.86 -1.59
C VAL A 258 -3.80 18.37 -1.43
N GLY A 259 -3.10 18.68 -2.50
CA GLY A 259 -1.76 19.27 -2.47
C GLY A 259 -1.73 20.64 -1.77
N VAL A 260 -2.66 21.52 -2.15
CA VAL A 260 -2.81 22.86 -1.51
C VAL A 260 -3.19 22.72 -0.04
N TRP A 261 -4.13 21.83 0.29
CA TRP A 261 -4.50 21.56 1.69
C TRP A 261 -3.30 21.02 2.48
N GLY A 262 -2.57 20.04 1.95
CA GLY A 262 -1.40 19.47 2.58
C GLY A 262 -0.30 20.50 2.83
N ALA A 263 -0.10 21.43 1.89
CA ALA A 263 0.83 22.54 2.04
C ALA A 263 0.41 23.53 3.16
N LYS A 264 -0.88 23.90 3.21
CA LYS A 264 -1.44 24.80 4.24
C LYS A 264 -1.35 24.20 5.65
N VAL A 265 -1.57 22.89 5.79
CA VAL A 265 -1.54 22.17 7.09
C VAL A 265 -0.13 21.64 7.41
N ASN A 266 0.88 21.95 6.58
CA ASN A 266 2.27 21.50 6.71
C ASN A 266 2.42 19.96 6.78
N ARG A 267 1.58 19.22 6.05
CA ARG A 267 1.61 17.75 5.96
C ARG A 267 2.43 17.30 4.74
N ARG A 268 3.74 17.25 4.88
CA ARG A 268 4.70 16.94 3.80
C ARG A 268 4.37 15.66 3.02
N TRP A 269 3.96 14.59 3.71
CA TRP A 269 3.64 13.33 3.04
C TRP A 269 2.46 13.46 2.07
N VAL A 270 1.46 14.30 2.39
CA VAL A 270 0.31 14.59 1.51
C VAL A 270 0.75 15.33 0.27
N VAL A 271 1.58 16.36 0.44
CA VAL A 271 2.15 17.14 -0.68
C VAL A 271 2.98 16.25 -1.59
N ASN A 272 3.83 15.38 -1.01
CA ASN A 272 4.67 14.47 -1.80
C ASN A 272 3.84 13.45 -2.57
N ILE A 273 2.80 12.87 -1.98
CA ILE A 273 1.89 11.95 -2.69
C ILE A 273 1.16 12.69 -3.81
N ALA A 274 0.60 13.87 -3.53
CA ALA A 274 -0.07 14.68 -4.56
C ALA A 274 0.87 15.04 -5.71
N ALA A 275 2.13 15.34 -5.42
CA ALA A 275 3.14 15.61 -6.43
C ALA A 275 3.50 14.39 -7.29
N VAL A 276 3.72 13.23 -6.66
CA VAL A 276 4.05 11.99 -7.38
C VAL A 276 2.90 11.58 -8.30
N PHE A 277 1.67 11.54 -7.77
CA PHE A 277 0.51 11.20 -8.59
C PHE A 277 0.15 12.30 -9.58
N GLY A 278 0.43 13.56 -9.27
CA GLY A 278 0.36 14.68 -10.21
C GLY A 278 1.30 14.49 -11.41
N ALA A 279 2.51 14.01 -11.15
CA ALA A 279 3.45 13.64 -12.20
C ALA A 279 2.94 12.48 -13.05
N ILE A 280 2.42 11.42 -12.43
CA ILE A 280 1.83 10.26 -13.13
C ILE A 280 0.65 10.72 -13.98
N HIS A 281 -0.25 11.55 -13.41
CA HIS A 281 -1.39 12.11 -14.14
C HIS A 281 -0.94 12.93 -15.34
N PHE A 282 0.02 13.84 -15.13
CA PHE A 282 0.58 14.68 -16.20
C PHE A 282 1.14 13.81 -17.34
N TYR A 283 2.04 12.86 -17.04
CA TYR A 283 2.62 11.98 -18.05
C TYR A 283 1.56 11.15 -18.77
N THR A 284 0.62 10.56 -18.02
CA THR A 284 -0.43 9.74 -18.62
C THR A 284 -1.27 10.55 -19.61
N GLN A 285 -1.75 11.73 -19.20
CA GLN A 285 -2.59 12.57 -20.08
C GLN A 285 -1.79 13.21 -21.22
N TRP A 286 -0.52 13.55 -20.97
CA TRP A 286 0.36 14.12 -21.97
C TRP A 286 0.57 13.14 -23.12
N PHE A 287 1.03 11.94 -22.84
CA PHE A 287 1.34 10.95 -23.89
C PHE A 287 0.08 10.32 -24.49
N GLU A 288 -1.00 10.19 -23.75
CA GLU A 288 -2.27 9.70 -24.31
C GLU A 288 -2.84 10.66 -25.37
N LYS A 289 -2.65 11.97 -25.20
CA LYS A 289 -3.23 12.98 -26.09
C LYS A 289 -2.26 13.51 -27.16
N LEU A 290 -0.98 13.60 -26.85
CA LEU A 290 0.04 14.22 -27.70
C LEU A 290 0.96 13.21 -28.39
N GLY A 291 0.91 11.93 -27.95
CA GLY A 291 1.83 10.91 -28.42
C GLY A 291 3.22 11.03 -27.83
N ALA A 292 4.09 10.08 -28.16
CA ALA A 292 5.45 9.97 -27.64
C ALA A 292 6.50 10.39 -28.69
N ASP A 293 6.30 11.52 -29.35
CA ASP A 293 7.27 12.09 -30.26
C ASP A 293 8.49 12.67 -29.53
N PRO A 294 9.68 12.74 -30.14
CA PRO A 294 10.88 13.26 -29.48
C PRO A 294 10.70 14.65 -28.86
N LEU A 295 9.94 15.54 -29.51
CA LEU A 295 9.64 16.88 -29.00
C LEU A 295 8.73 16.83 -27.78
N THR A 296 7.68 16.02 -27.79
CA THR A 296 6.75 15.88 -26.67
C THR A 296 7.44 15.26 -25.46
N VAL A 297 8.35 14.28 -25.67
CA VAL A 297 9.17 13.69 -24.60
C VAL A 297 10.11 14.73 -23.99
N LEU A 298 10.77 15.53 -24.82
CA LEU A 298 11.66 16.61 -24.35
C LEU A 298 10.91 17.64 -23.52
N LEU A 299 9.80 18.17 -24.04
CA LEU A 299 9.00 19.19 -23.35
C LEU A 299 8.39 18.64 -22.05
N GLY A 300 7.85 17.43 -22.08
CA GLY A 300 7.33 16.74 -20.88
C GLY A 300 8.41 16.57 -19.81
N GLY A 301 9.62 16.18 -20.22
CA GLY A 301 10.77 16.06 -19.32
C GLY A 301 11.18 17.38 -18.69
N LEU A 302 11.25 18.46 -19.46
CA LEU A 302 11.59 19.80 -18.96
C LEU A 302 10.55 20.32 -17.96
N ILE A 303 9.25 20.13 -18.22
CA ILE A 303 8.18 20.52 -17.31
C ILE A 303 8.31 19.72 -15.99
N MET A 304 8.57 18.42 -16.06
CA MET A 304 8.75 17.61 -14.87
C MET A 304 9.97 17.99 -14.05
N LEU A 305 11.09 18.34 -14.70
CA LEU A 305 12.26 18.88 -14.00
C LEU A 305 11.92 20.19 -13.28
N ALA A 306 11.18 21.09 -13.93
CA ALA A 306 10.75 22.34 -13.29
C ALA A 306 9.87 22.09 -12.06
N ILE A 307 8.91 21.14 -12.14
CA ILE A 307 8.06 20.73 -11.01
C ILE A 307 8.92 20.11 -9.89
N ALA A 308 9.85 19.22 -10.22
CA ALA A 308 10.74 18.60 -9.24
C ALA A 308 11.61 19.62 -8.49
N LEU A 309 12.17 20.60 -9.21
CA LEU A 309 12.93 21.70 -8.60
C LEU A 309 12.06 22.60 -7.70
N ALA A 310 10.83 22.90 -8.12
CA ALA A 310 9.88 23.65 -7.29
C ALA A 310 9.55 22.92 -5.98
N LEU A 311 9.31 21.62 -6.05
CA LEU A 311 9.05 20.77 -4.90
C LEU A 311 10.28 20.64 -3.98
N TRP A 312 11.45 20.46 -4.55
CA TRP A 312 12.69 20.44 -3.77
C TRP A 312 12.88 21.77 -3.00
N LYS A 313 12.68 22.91 -3.66
CA LYS A 313 12.76 24.23 -3.03
C LYS A 313 11.71 24.42 -1.94
N PHE A 314 10.49 23.90 -2.14
CA PHE A 314 9.43 23.91 -1.13
C PHE A 314 9.82 23.06 0.09
N ASN A 315 10.29 21.84 -0.12
CA ASN A 315 10.67 20.92 0.97
C ASN A 315 11.88 21.43 1.77
N THR A 316 12.87 22.06 1.11
CA THR A 316 14.03 22.66 1.79
C THR A 316 13.65 23.87 2.65
N ARG A 317 12.77 24.74 2.15
CA ARG A 317 12.26 25.88 2.92
C ARG A 317 11.45 25.44 4.14
N ALA A 318 10.56 24.45 3.96
CA ALA A 318 9.78 23.91 5.05
C ALA A 318 10.65 23.18 6.12
N ALA A 319 11.80 22.62 5.72
CA ALA A 319 12.77 22.04 6.65
C ALA A 319 13.54 23.12 7.43
N ALA A 320 13.83 24.27 6.82
CA ALA A 320 14.51 25.39 7.48
C ALA A 320 13.58 26.11 8.48
N ALA A 321 12.29 26.21 8.19
CA ALA A 321 11.30 26.83 9.07
C ALA A 321 10.90 25.96 10.28
N ALA A 322 11.29 24.67 10.30
CA ALA A 322 11.02 23.74 11.39
C ALA A 322 12.20 23.59 12.38
N LYS A 323 13.31 24.27 12.14
CA LYS A 323 14.46 24.44 13.03
C LYS A 323 14.37 25.74 13.80
#